data_119cb35dee613be5f9b2ba05dd5fe675
#
_entry.id   119cb35dee613be5f9b2ba05dd5fe675
#
_cell.length_a   1.000
_cell.length_b   1.000
_cell.length_c   1.000
_cell.angle_alpha   90.00
_cell.angle_beta   90.00
_cell.angle_gamma   90.00
#
_symmetry.space_group_name_H-M   'P 1'
#
loop_
_entity.id
_entity.type
_entity.pdbx_description
1 polymer ?
#
loop_
_entity_poly.entity_id
_entity_poly.type
_entity_poly.pdbx_seq_one_letter_code
_entity_poly.pdbx_strand_id
1 'polypeptide(L)'
;MTDLLTKAEYQALAAALEFPRSPFIDGKYQRGNGPMMATTNPATGAEITQISTASAADVDLAVAKAREAFDQGHWSKMDPGARKDVLIKLCKLISRNKRELAVMESVE
;
A
#
# COMPACT_ATOMS: atom_id res chain seq x y z
N MET A 1 24.23 -3.72 -16.00
CA MET A 1 23.32 -4.73 -16.60
C MET A 1 21.90 -4.45 -16.15
N THR A 2 21.02 -4.18 -17.06
CA THR A 2 19.62 -3.97 -16.76
C THR A 2 18.89 -5.30 -16.72
N ASP A 3 18.31 -5.63 -15.60
CA ASP A 3 17.43 -6.78 -15.42
C ASP A 3 15.99 -6.43 -15.86
N LEU A 4 15.89 -5.92 -17.09
CA LEU A 4 14.62 -5.49 -17.67
C LEU A 4 13.89 -6.67 -18.30
N LEU A 5 12.59 -6.70 -18.06
CA LEU A 5 11.68 -7.61 -18.73
C LEU A 5 11.32 -7.09 -20.14
N THR A 6 10.77 -7.94 -20.96
CA THR A 6 10.17 -7.54 -22.23
C THR A 6 8.89 -6.75 -22.01
N LYS A 7 8.44 -5.99 -23.01
CA LYS A 7 7.17 -5.28 -22.96
C LYS A 7 5.99 -6.19 -22.63
N ALA A 8 5.95 -7.37 -23.22
CA ALA A 8 4.88 -8.35 -22.99
C ALA A 8 4.85 -8.85 -21.55
N GLU A 9 6.02 -9.10 -20.95
CA GLU A 9 6.11 -9.50 -19.54
C GLU A 9 5.67 -8.39 -18.60
N TYR A 10 6.04 -7.13 -18.86
CA TYR A 10 5.53 -5.99 -18.08
C TYR A 10 4.02 -5.80 -18.23
N GLN A 11 3.47 -5.98 -19.41
CA GLN A 11 2.02 -5.94 -19.64
C GLN A 11 1.29 -7.06 -18.89
N ALA A 12 1.87 -8.26 -18.84
CA ALA A 12 1.33 -9.36 -18.05
C ALA A 12 1.36 -9.07 -16.55
N LEU A 13 2.45 -8.47 -16.04
CA LEU A 13 2.53 -8.01 -14.66
C LEU A 13 1.43 -6.98 -14.36
N ALA A 14 1.26 -5.97 -15.21
CA ALA A 14 0.24 -4.94 -15.05
C ALA A 14 -1.18 -5.53 -14.99
N ALA A 15 -1.47 -6.51 -15.84
CA ALA A 15 -2.77 -7.20 -15.87
C ALA A 15 -3.02 -8.07 -14.63
N ALA A 16 -1.95 -8.55 -13.98
CA ALA A 16 -2.03 -9.39 -12.79
C ALA A 16 -2.02 -8.61 -11.46
N LEU A 17 -1.84 -7.27 -11.50
CA LEU A 17 -1.79 -6.45 -10.29
C LEU A 17 -3.14 -6.46 -9.56
N GLU A 18 -3.08 -6.65 -8.27
CA GLU A 18 -4.21 -6.47 -7.36
C GLU A 18 -4.01 -5.17 -6.59
N PHE A 19 -4.95 -4.23 -6.74
CA PHE A 19 -4.90 -2.94 -6.06
C PHE A 19 -5.68 -2.99 -4.76
N PRO A 20 -5.14 -2.44 -3.65
CA PRO A 20 -5.91 -2.21 -2.44
C PRO A 20 -7.12 -1.31 -2.75
N ARG A 21 -8.29 -1.68 -2.22
CA ARG A 21 -9.55 -0.95 -2.50
C ARG A 21 -10.16 -0.31 -1.27
N SER A 22 -9.45 -0.32 -0.16
CA SER A 22 -9.97 0.12 1.14
C SER A 22 -8.88 0.75 1.97
N PRO A 23 -9.21 1.66 2.89
CA PRO A 23 -8.28 2.15 3.90
C PRO A 23 -7.65 1.02 4.71
N PHE A 24 -6.38 1.19 5.07
CA PHE A 24 -5.66 0.29 5.96
C PHE A 24 -5.59 0.91 7.36
N ILE A 25 -6.35 0.36 8.31
CA ILE A 25 -6.47 0.89 9.67
C ILE A 25 -6.35 -0.27 10.66
N ASP A 26 -5.58 -0.05 11.73
CA ASP A 26 -5.41 -1.05 12.80
C ASP A 26 -4.92 -2.40 12.29
N GLY A 27 -3.95 -2.37 11.37
CA GLY A 27 -3.29 -3.57 10.83
C GLY A 27 -4.08 -4.37 9.80
N LYS A 28 -5.19 -3.83 9.28
CA LYS A 28 -6.03 -4.52 8.28
C LYS A 28 -6.72 -3.56 7.33
N TYR A 29 -7.06 -4.07 6.13
CA TYR A 29 -7.92 -3.36 5.21
C TYR A 29 -9.35 -3.39 5.72
N GLN A 30 -9.99 -2.21 5.77
CA GLN A 30 -11.38 -2.03 6.19
C GLN A 30 -12.09 -1.18 5.15
N ARG A 31 -13.31 -1.59 4.75
CA ARG A 31 -14.09 -0.75 3.85
C ARG A 31 -14.34 0.61 4.49
N GLY A 32 -13.98 1.67 3.77
CA GLY A 32 -14.27 3.03 4.19
C GLY A 32 -15.77 3.34 4.10
N ASN A 33 -16.23 4.22 4.98
CA ASN A 33 -17.63 4.66 5.03
C ASN A 33 -17.88 5.95 4.23
N GLY A 34 -16.87 6.42 3.50
CA GLY A 34 -16.99 7.52 2.55
C GLY A 34 -17.50 7.06 1.18
N PRO A 35 -17.66 7.99 0.22
CA PRO A 35 -18.08 7.66 -1.14
C PRO A 35 -17.05 6.80 -1.87
N MET A 36 -17.50 6.02 -2.84
CA MET A 36 -16.60 5.32 -3.75
C MET A 36 -15.90 6.32 -4.67
N MET A 37 -14.64 6.05 -4.99
CA MET A 37 -13.83 6.87 -5.89
C MET A 37 -13.11 5.97 -6.90
N ALA A 38 -13.21 6.33 -8.18
CA ALA A 38 -12.44 5.67 -9.23
C ALA A 38 -11.01 6.18 -9.26
N THR A 39 -10.06 5.28 -9.46
CA THR A 39 -8.68 5.64 -9.83
C THR A 39 -8.48 5.39 -11.31
N THR A 40 -7.72 6.24 -11.97
CA THR A 40 -7.54 6.21 -13.42
C THR A 40 -6.08 6.18 -13.81
N ASN A 41 -5.77 5.46 -14.88
CA ASN A 41 -4.44 5.50 -15.48
C ASN A 41 -4.26 6.86 -16.19
N PRO A 42 -3.29 7.70 -15.76
CA PRO A 42 -3.13 9.04 -16.32
C PRO A 42 -2.68 9.06 -17.78
N ALA A 43 -2.07 7.98 -18.27
CA ALA A 43 -1.62 7.89 -19.67
C ALA A 43 -2.76 7.55 -20.63
N THR A 44 -3.78 6.82 -20.18
CA THR A 44 -4.87 6.33 -21.05
C THR A 44 -6.25 6.88 -20.68
N GLY A 45 -6.42 7.38 -19.44
CA GLY A 45 -7.71 7.76 -18.88
C GLY A 45 -8.60 6.57 -18.51
N ALA A 46 -8.12 5.35 -18.66
CA ALA A 46 -8.89 4.15 -18.31
C ALA A 46 -9.00 4.00 -16.78
N GLU A 47 -10.16 3.56 -16.31
CA GLU A 47 -10.34 3.24 -14.90
C GLU A 47 -9.48 2.03 -14.50
N ILE A 48 -8.74 2.17 -13.40
CA ILE A 48 -7.94 1.09 -12.83
C ILE A 48 -8.80 0.28 -11.85
N THR A 49 -9.41 0.95 -10.88
CA THR A 49 -10.23 0.31 -9.85
C THR A 49 -11.13 1.34 -9.14
N GLN A 50 -12.06 0.83 -8.36
CA GLN A 50 -12.88 1.62 -7.44
C GLN A 50 -12.39 1.42 -6.01
N ILE A 51 -12.20 2.49 -5.27
CA ILE A 51 -11.80 2.44 -3.87
C ILE A 51 -12.91 2.99 -2.96
N SER A 52 -13.05 2.42 -1.79
CA SER A 52 -13.88 3.01 -0.74
C SER A 52 -13.07 4.07 -0.01
N THR A 53 -13.56 5.32 0.00
CA THR A 53 -12.88 6.38 0.74
C THR A 53 -13.26 6.36 2.22
N ALA A 54 -12.43 6.98 3.05
CA ALA A 54 -12.68 7.10 4.47
C ALA A 54 -13.68 8.24 4.76
N SER A 55 -14.57 8.02 5.73
CA SER A 55 -15.36 9.08 6.35
C SER A 55 -14.54 9.80 7.43
N ALA A 56 -15.06 10.92 7.95
CA ALA A 56 -14.45 11.59 9.09
C ALA A 56 -14.32 10.65 10.31
N ALA A 57 -15.31 9.83 10.57
CA ALA A 57 -15.27 8.84 11.65
C ALA A 57 -14.20 7.77 11.44
N ASP A 58 -13.96 7.34 10.19
CA ASP A 58 -12.87 6.41 9.85
C ASP A 58 -11.49 7.03 10.11
N VAL A 59 -11.34 8.32 9.80
CA VAL A 59 -10.11 9.08 10.10
C VAL A 59 -9.91 9.22 11.61
N ASP A 60 -10.94 9.53 12.36
CA ASP A 60 -10.87 9.61 13.83
C ASP A 60 -10.46 8.25 14.42
N LEU A 61 -11.03 7.16 13.94
CA LEU A 61 -10.62 5.80 14.33
C LEU A 61 -9.15 5.54 14.02
N ALA A 62 -8.69 5.89 12.83
CA ALA A 62 -7.29 5.70 12.42
C ALA A 62 -6.33 6.46 13.34
N VAL A 63 -6.64 7.71 13.66
CA VAL A 63 -5.84 8.54 14.59
C VAL A 63 -5.85 7.95 15.99
N ALA A 64 -7.02 7.52 16.50
CA ALA A 64 -7.13 6.89 17.81
C ALA A 64 -6.29 5.61 17.90
N LYS A 65 -6.31 4.76 16.87
CA LYS A 65 -5.52 3.53 16.81
C LYS A 65 -4.02 3.80 16.70
N ALA A 66 -3.62 4.81 15.93
CA ALA A 66 -2.23 5.23 15.86
C ALA A 66 -1.71 5.75 17.22
N ARG A 67 -2.51 6.54 17.92
CA ARG A 67 -2.19 7.03 19.27
C ARG A 67 -2.07 5.88 20.26
N GLU A 68 -3.04 4.98 20.27
CA GLU A 68 -3.02 3.78 21.11
C GLU A 68 -1.74 2.95 20.88
N ALA A 69 -1.38 2.68 19.62
CA ALA A 69 -0.17 1.92 19.28
C ALA A 69 1.11 2.62 19.77
N PHE A 70 1.17 3.95 19.68
CA PHE A 70 2.30 4.73 20.19
C PHE A 70 2.41 4.65 21.71
N ASP A 71 1.29 4.85 22.41
CA ASP A 71 1.26 4.88 23.89
C ASP A 71 1.55 3.49 24.47
N GLN A 72 1.06 2.42 23.85
CA GLN A 72 1.39 1.03 24.22
C GLN A 72 2.86 0.69 23.95
N GLY A 73 3.49 1.37 23.00
CA GLY A 73 4.90 1.25 22.73
C GLY A 73 5.32 0.06 21.87
N HIS A 74 4.40 -0.49 21.08
CA HIS A 74 4.71 -1.60 20.17
C HIS A 74 5.88 -1.32 19.22
N TRP A 75 6.06 -0.06 18.86
CA TRP A 75 7.18 0.43 18.08
C TRP A 75 8.04 1.44 18.85
N SER A 76 7.40 2.43 19.48
CA SER A 76 8.08 3.54 20.14
C SER A 76 8.99 3.10 21.30
N LYS A 77 8.63 2.02 21.99
CA LYS A 77 9.39 1.46 23.11
C LYS A 77 10.16 0.18 22.75
N MET A 78 10.12 -0.22 21.47
CA MET A 78 10.86 -1.38 20.98
C MET A 78 12.36 -1.09 20.98
N ASP A 79 13.16 -2.10 21.33
CA ASP A 79 14.61 -2.01 21.24
C ASP A 79 15.08 -1.60 19.85
N PRO A 80 16.06 -0.67 19.73
CA PRO A 80 16.55 -0.22 18.42
C PRO A 80 17.01 -1.35 17.48
N GLY A 81 17.65 -2.41 18.03
CA GLY A 81 18.02 -3.59 17.25
C GLY A 81 16.83 -4.31 16.65
N ALA A 82 15.77 -4.49 17.43
CA ALA A 82 14.53 -5.10 16.96
C ALA A 82 13.83 -4.26 15.88
N ARG A 83 13.81 -2.92 16.03
CA ARG A 83 13.29 -2.01 14.98
C ARG A 83 14.11 -2.12 13.69
N LYS A 84 15.45 -2.18 13.80
CA LYS A 84 16.33 -2.41 12.66
C LYS A 84 15.96 -3.70 11.92
N ASP A 85 15.74 -4.79 12.64
CA ASP A 85 15.39 -6.08 12.04
C ASP A 85 14.05 -6.03 11.27
N VAL A 86 13.05 -5.31 11.78
CA VAL A 86 11.79 -5.07 11.07
C VAL A 86 12.04 -4.29 9.76
N LEU A 87 12.84 -3.23 9.80
CA LEU A 87 13.18 -2.44 8.61
C LEU A 87 13.97 -3.25 7.57
N ILE A 88 14.88 -4.12 8.01
CA ILE A 88 15.60 -5.04 7.12
C ILE A 88 14.62 -6.01 6.43
N LYS A 89 13.64 -6.54 7.15
CA LYS A 89 12.59 -7.38 6.57
C LYS A 89 11.78 -6.61 5.51
N LEU A 90 11.41 -5.37 5.79
CA LEU A 90 10.74 -4.49 4.84
C LEU A 90 11.58 -4.29 3.57
N CYS A 91 12.87 -3.98 3.71
CA CYS A 91 13.78 -3.83 2.57
C CYS A 91 13.85 -5.08 1.70
N LYS A 92 13.88 -6.27 2.32
CA LYS A 92 13.86 -7.55 1.60
C LYS A 92 12.54 -7.76 0.83
N LEU A 93 11.40 -7.39 1.43
CA LEU A 93 10.10 -7.45 0.77
C LEU A 93 10.01 -6.49 -0.42
N ILE A 94 10.48 -5.25 -0.28
CA ILE A 94 10.54 -4.27 -1.36
C ILE A 94 11.42 -4.82 -2.51
N SER A 95 12.61 -5.31 -2.19
CA SER A 95 13.52 -5.87 -3.20
C SER A 95 12.92 -7.06 -3.94
N ARG A 96 12.19 -7.92 -3.23
CA ARG A 96 11.52 -9.08 -3.81
C ARG A 96 10.38 -8.70 -4.76
N ASN A 97 9.64 -7.65 -4.42
CA ASN A 97 8.47 -7.18 -5.18
C ASN A 97 8.77 -5.92 -6.02
N LYS A 98 10.03 -5.63 -6.31
CA LYS A 98 10.45 -4.37 -6.96
C LYS A 98 9.79 -4.13 -8.31
N ARG A 99 9.54 -5.19 -9.09
CA ARG A 99 8.94 -5.07 -10.43
C ARG A 99 7.46 -4.74 -10.35
N GLU A 100 6.73 -5.46 -9.51
CA GLU A 100 5.31 -5.21 -9.27
C GLU A 100 5.08 -3.80 -8.73
N LEU A 101 5.91 -3.37 -7.78
CA LEU A 101 5.85 -2.01 -7.23
C LEU A 101 6.14 -0.95 -8.30
N ALA A 102 7.16 -1.16 -9.15
CA ALA A 102 7.47 -0.23 -10.23
C ALA A 102 6.37 -0.16 -11.29
N VAL A 103 5.76 -1.30 -11.64
CA VAL A 103 4.63 -1.34 -12.57
C VAL A 103 3.40 -0.66 -11.97
N MET A 104 3.11 -0.88 -10.68
CA MET A 104 2.01 -0.21 -9.98
C MET A 104 2.16 1.31 -10.02
N GLU A 105 3.35 1.82 -9.69
CA GLU A 105 3.69 3.24 -9.78
C GLU A 105 3.51 3.80 -11.19
N SER A 106 3.82 3.00 -12.22
CA SER A 106 3.73 3.43 -13.62
C SER A 106 2.31 3.50 -14.16
N VAL A 107 1.36 2.74 -13.60
CA VAL A 107 -0.03 2.73 -14.07
C VAL A 107 -0.94 3.70 -13.31
N GLU A 108 -0.51 4.18 -12.15
CA GLU A 108 -1.16 5.22 -11.35
C GLU A 108 -0.58 6.60 -11.63
#